data_16cbcceafb09a24772ece861c477f761
#
_entry.id   16cbcceafb09a24772ece861c477f761
#
_cell.length_a   1.000
_cell.length_b   1.000
_cell.length_c   1.000
_cell.angle_alpha   90.00
_cell.angle_beta   90.00
_cell.angle_gamma   90.00
#
_symmetry.space_group_name_H-M   'P 1'
#
loop_
_entity.id
_entity.type
_entity.pdbx_description
1 polymer ?
#
loop_
_entity_poly.entity_id
_entity_poly.type
_entity_poly.pdbx_seq_one_letter_code
_entity_poly.pdbx_strand_id
1 'polypeptide(L)'
;MTSSLVRGRPRHATAHIRVRVAHALVGAVAGAGWLAIPVLAAQDPATASPPPRTTRAAPSAPAAPSAPRDDESSAVDLILPVAVLGTAGVLAAYSYVRRTRRSPGVVSPAPAATPAESDHQARAALVQADDSVRASEEELPFAAALMDERSLAPFRLAIRTARGELAAAFALWHRYEEGEPRDPGDRRQALVGIIGRCAEAGRVLDRPPRAEVGPALAVAEGAFRRLAARAAGARSTASSLHERYGPSVGARMTGRVEVAMDRLVSATSRLNEARRAADLGEDERAVRQLRCAESAIAQAGVLLAGLDDQARRLREAAALVPTALTGAEAVLAAARATGTPVPSGADDTLAAVREELTAGPYDPLAALRRITRALVRLPDARSGVLDTAADLVARADTGEAEDFVAVHRGAVGADARSLLAAAARALGAAHPVEAAALARRALESAERDVRAHGVPASDAEGPGGAD
;
A
#
# COMPACT_ATOMS: atom_id res chain seq x y z
N MET A 1 30.98 45.93 9.31
CA MET A 1 30.25 45.71 8.06
C MET A 1 29.51 44.39 8.21
N THR A 2 28.23 44.44 8.50
CA THR A 2 27.37 43.29 8.88
C THR A 2 26.65 42.80 7.62
N SER A 3 26.95 41.59 7.18
CA SER A 3 26.21 40.94 6.08
C SER A 3 25.17 39.99 6.66
N SER A 4 23.91 40.35 6.49
CA SER A 4 22.76 39.54 6.88
C SER A 4 22.56 38.37 5.90
N LEU A 5 22.69 37.15 6.39
CA LEU A 5 22.33 35.92 5.67
C LEU A 5 20.82 35.71 5.75
N VAL A 6 20.13 35.91 4.63
CA VAL A 6 18.74 35.57 4.44
C VAL A 6 18.62 34.04 4.35
N ARG A 7 18.16 33.39 5.41
CA ARG A 7 17.79 31.98 5.43
C ARG A 7 16.50 31.76 4.62
N GLY A 8 16.62 31.14 3.48
CA GLY A 8 15.47 30.70 2.69
C GLY A 8 14.63 29.66 3.45
N ARG A 9 13.35 29.95 3.68
CA ARG A 9 12.37 29.01 4.24
C ARG A 9 12.14 27.85 3.26
N PRO A 10 12.07 26.59 3.73
CA PRO A 10 11.77 25.46 2.86
C PRO A 10 10.34 25.57 2.31
N ARG A 11 10.20 25.59 1.01
CA ARG A 11 8.92 25.76 0.27
C ARG A 11 7.93 24.60 0.43
N HIS A 12 8.31 23.49 1.07
CA HIS A 12 7.46 22.30 1.18
C HIS A 12 6.39 22.36 2.28
N ALA A 13 6.57 23.18 3.33
CA ALA A 13 5.59 23.28 4.42
C ALA A 13 4.27 23.95 4.00
N THR A 14 4.27 24.78 2.97
CA THR A 14 3.08 25.51 2.50
C THR A 14 2.21 24.69 1.53
N ALA A 15 2.75 23.65 0.89
CA ALA A 15 1.99 22.81 -0.03
C ALA A 15 0.95 21.95 0.70
N HIS A 16 1.29 21.39 1.87
CA HIS A 16 0.37 20.57 2.67
C HIS A 16 -0.80 21.36 3.27
N ILE A 17 -0.59 22.60 3.68
CA ILE A 17 -1.66 23.46 4.21
C ILE A 17 -2.66 23.80 3.10
N ARG A 18 -2.19 24.08 1.88
CA ARG A 18 -3.05 24.42 0.73
C ARG A 18 -3.92 23.23 0.28
N VAL A 19 -3.40 22.03 0.31
CA VAL A 19 -4.16 20.81 0.00
C VAL A 19 -5.24 20.56 1.05
N ARG A 20 -4.96 20.76 2.33
CA ARG A 20 -5.92 20.60 3.43
C ARG A 20 -7.05 21.62 3.40
N VAL A 21 -6.74 22.86 3.10
CA VAL A 21 -7.77 23.92 2.93
C VAL A 21 -8.65 23.63 1.71
N ALA A 22 -8.08 23.09 0.62
CA ALA A 22 -8.85 22.71 -0.55
C ALA A 22 -9.82 21.54 -0.25
N HIS A 23 -9.39 20.53 0.52
CA HIS A 23 -10.26 19.41 0.91
C HIS A 23 -11.38 19.83 1.87
N ALA A 24 -11.09 20.73 2.83
CA ALA A 24 -12.11 21.26 3.74
C ALA A 24 -13.17 22.09 2.99
N LEU A 25 -12.75 22.86 1.98
CA LEU A 25 -13.68 23.66 1.15
C LEU A 25 -14.51 22.76 0.22
N VAL A 26 -13.94 21.70 -0.35
CA VAL A 26 -14.68 20.75 -1.17
C VAL A 26 -15.69 19.98 -0.34
N GLY A 27 -15.35 19.57 0.89
CA GLY A 27 -16.28 18.94 1.82
C GLY A 27 -17.43 19.87 2.25
N ALA A 28 -17.17 21.15 2.49
CA ALA A 28 -18.17 22.14 2.83
C ALA A 28 -19.15 22.43 1.66
N VAL A 29 -18.64 22.49 0.41
CA VAL A 29 -19.46 22.70 -0.79
C VAL A 29 -20.31 21.46 -1.10
N ALA A 30 -19.78 20.26 -0.95
CA ALA A 30 -20.53 19.01 -1.13
C ALA A 30 -21.63 18.86 -0.07
N GLY A 31 -21.36 19.22 1.20
CA GLY A 31 -22.34 19.25 2.28
C GLY A 31 -23.44 20.28 2.07
N ALA A 32 -23.11 21.49 1.60
CA ALA A 32 -24.08 22.53 1.27
C ALA A 32 -24.95 22.15 0.06
N GLY A 33 -24.37 21.50 -0.96
CA GLY A 33 -25.11 20.97 -2.11
C GLY A 33 -26.15 19.91 -1.70
N TRP A 34 -25.78 19.04 -0.79
CA TRP A 34 -26.68 17.96 -0.29
C TRP A 34 -27.83 18.50 0.51
N LEU A 35 -27.66 19.62 1.27
CA LEU A 35 -28.73 20.31 2.01
C LEU A 35 -29.64 21.14 1.09
N ALA A 36 -29.20 21.53 -0.11
CA ALA A 36 -30.00 22.30 -1.06
C ALA A 36 -30.91 21.43 -1.95
N ILE A 37 -30.61 20.17 -2.16
CA ILE A 37 -31.38 19.26 -3.03
C ILE A 37 -32.85 19.13 -2.60
N PRO A 38 -33.22 18.93 -1.30
CA PRO A 38 -34.63 18.86 -0.90
C PRO A 38 -35.38 20.17 -1.06
N VAL A 39 -34.70 21.32 -1.00
CA VAL A 39 -35.33 22.64 -1.19
C VAL A 39 -35.62 22.93 -2.66
N LEU A 40 -34.76 22.48 -3.58
CA LEU A 40 -34.98 22.64 -5.02
C LEU A 40 -36.02 21.63 -5.56
N ALA A 41 -36.12 20.45 -5.00
CA ALA A 41 -37.13 19.45 -5.37
C ALA A 41 -38.55 19.83 -4.90
N ALA A 42 -38.67 20.78 -3.95
CA ALA A 42 -39.98 21.26 -3.45
C ALA A 42 -40.55 22.44 -4.25
N GLN A 43 -39.91 22.93 -5.31
CA GLN A 43 -40.30 24.11 -6.05
C GLN A 43 -40.87 23.87 -7.47
N ASP A 44 -41.40 22.68 -7.75
CA ASP A 44 -42.17 22.49 -8.99
C ASP A 44 -43.61 23.00 -8.84
N PRO A 45 -44.02 24.07 -9.57
CA PRO A 45 -45.38 24.54 -9.54
C PRO A 45 -46.26 23.64 -10.38
N ALA A 46 -47.23 23.02 -9.73
CA ALA A 46 -48.31 22.28 -10.36
C ALA A 46 -49.15 23.19 -11.27
N THR A 47 -49.12 22.94 -12.57
CA THR A 47 -50.12 23.46 -13.52
C THR A 47 -51.36 22.62 -13.45
N ALA A 48 -52.41 23.17 -12.82
CA ALA A 48 -53.72 22.64 -12.78
C ALA A 48 -54.48 22.83 -14.13
N SER A 49 -55.18 21.83 -14.59
CA SER A 49 -56.29 21.99 -15.56
C SER A 49 -57.47 21.15 -15.12
N PRO A 50 -58.74 21.68 -15.20
CA PRO A 50 -59.89 21.19 -14.48
C PRO A 50 -60.69 20.13 -15.24
N PRO A 51 -61.69 19.46 -14.54
CA PRO A 51 -62.35 18.25 -14.97
C PRO A 51 -63.64 18.48 -15.77
N PRO A 52 -64.28 17.45 -16.29
CA PRO A 52 -65.73 17.42 -16.41
C PRO A 52 -66.40 16.34 -15.50
N ARG A 53 -67.48 16.79 -14.90
CA ARG A 53 -68.42 16.03 -14.06
C ARG A 53 -69.21 15.01 -14.86
N THR A 54 -69.60 13.86 -14.22
CA THR A 54 -70.99 13.40 -14.12
C THR A 54 -71.04 12.13 -13.22
N THR A 55 -71.71 12.24 -12.11
CA THR A 55 -72.99 11.64 -11.60
C THR A 55 -73.04 10.14 -11.26
N ARG A 56 -73.23 9.89 -9.96
CA ARG A 56 -74.33 9.18 -9.29
C ARG A 56 -74.20 7.70 -8.93
N ALA A 57 -74.38 7.50 -7.67
CA ALA A 57 -75.08 6.45 -6.91
C ALA A 57 -74.24 5.55 -6.02
N ALA A 58 -74.51 5.70 -4.69
CA ALA A 58 -74.25 4.77 -3.59
C ALA A 58 -75.34 3.66 -3.55
N PRO A 59 -75.37 2.69 -2.58
CA PRO A 59 -74.49 2.37 -1.45
C PRO A 59 -74.20 0.85 -1.28
N SER A 60 -73.35 0.50 -0.36
CA SER A 60 -73.46 -0.54 0.70
C SER A 60 -72.10 -1.21 1.06
N ALA A 61 -71.80 -1.19 2.32
CA ALA A 61 -70.71 -1.88 3.04
C ALA A 61 -71.03 -3.36 3.30
N PRO A 62 -70.24 -4.16 4.06
CA PRO A 62 -68.83 -4.12 4.45
C PRO A 62 -68.10 -5.48 4.27
N ALA A 63 -66.79 -5.51 4.28
CA ALA A 63 -66.05 -6.69 4.74
C ALA A 63 -64.54 -6.39 4.92
N ALA A 64 -63.97 -7.03 5.91
CA ALA A 64 -62.74 -6.87 6.63
C ALA A 64 -61.44 -7.21 5.87
N PRO A 65 -60.24 -7.19 6.55
CA PRO A 65 -59.04 -6.53 6.02
C PRO A 65 -58.07 -7.50 5.33
N SER A 66 -57.38 -7.00 4.34
CA SER A 66 -56.23 -7.70 3.76
C SER A 66 -54.97 -6.89 4.00
N ALA A 67 -53.94 -7.59 4.48
CA ALA A 67 -52.64 -7.12 4.87
C ALA A 67 -51.88 -6.34 3.79
N PRO A 68 -50.96 -5.42 4.19
CA PRO A 68 -50.13 -4.70 3.24
C PRO A 68 -49.02 -5.61 2.70
N ARG A 69 -48.84 -5.61 1.39
CA ARG A 69 -47.65 -6.11 0.76
C ARG A 69 -46.57 -5.05 0.89
N ASP A 70 -45.53 -5.39 1.59
CA ASP A 70 -44.29 -4.65 1.64
C ASP A 70 -43.58 -4.78 0.27
N ASP A 71 -43.69 -3.73 -0.53
CA ASP A 71 -42.75 -3.51 -1.63
C ASP A 71 -41.46 -2.96 -1.03
N GLU A 72 -40.56 -3.85 -0.61
CA GLU A 72 -39.16 -3.51 -0.31
C GLU A 72 -38.45 -3.17 -1.62
N SER A 73 -38.58 -1.92 -2.04
CA SER A 73 -37.62 -1.34 -2.99
C SER A 73 -36.26 -1.21 -2.30
N SER A 74 -35.38 -2.12 -2.65
CA SER A 74 -34.04 -2.25 -2.08
C SER A 74 -33.24 -0.95 -2.31
N ALA A 75 -32.85 -0.30 -1.22
CA ALA A 75 -32.03 0.92 -1.23
C ALA A 75 -30.67 0.75 -1.95
N VAL A 76 -30.32 -0.50 -2.27
CA VAL A 76 -29.07 -0.87 -2.96
C VAL A 76 -29.07 -0.46 -4.43
N ASP A 77 -30.23 -0.46 -5.12
CA ASP A 77 -30.32 -0.09 -6.54
C ASP A 77 -30.17 1.42 -6.81
N LEU A 78 -30.36 2.25 -5.77
CA LEU A 78 -30.18 3.70 -5.89
C LEU A 78 -28.76 4.18 -5.56
N ILE A 79 -27.97 3.37 -4.84
CA ILE A 79 -26.61 3.73 -4.40
C ILE A 79 -25.61 3.73 -5.57
N LEU A 80 -25.77 2.82 -6.52
CA LEU A 80 -24.82 2.67 -7.63
C LEU A 80 -24.81 3.85 -8.63
N PRO A 81 -25.96 4.37 -9.10
CA PRO A 81 -25.98 5.55 -10.00
C PRO A 81 -25.61 6.86 -9.28
N VAL A 82 -25.89 6.99 -7.97
CA VAL A 82 -25.53 8.20 -7.20
C VAL A 82 -24.01 8.27 -6.93
N ALA A 83 -23.36 7.14 -6.69
CA ALA A 83 -21.90 7.08 -6.52
C ALA A 83 -21.15 7.48 -7.80
N VAL A 84 -21.62 7.07 -8.96
CA VAL A 84 -21.01 7.41 -10.27
C VAL A 84 -21.21 8.89 -10.60
N LEU A 85 -22.37 9.46 -10.31
CA LEU A 85 -22.65 10.89 -10.52
C LEU A 85 -21.91 11.79 -9.52
N GLY A 86 -21.74 11.34 -8.26
CA GLY A 86 -20.99 12.05 -7.22
C GLY A 86 -19.51 12.20 -7.56
N THR A 87 -18.87 11.16 -8.06
CA THR A 87 -17.45 11.20 -8.44
C THR A 87 -17.19 12.06 -9.67
N ALA A 88 -18.07 12.03 -10.67
CA ALA A 88 -18.01 12.90 -11.84
C ALA A 88 -18.21 14.38 -11.44
N GLY A 89 -19.10 14.66 -10.50
CA GLY A 89 -19.36 16.00 -9.96
C GLY A 89 -18.16 16.57 -9.19
N VAL A 90 -17.49 15.77 -8.37
CA VAL A 90 -16.30 16.18 -7.62
C VAL A 90 -15.12 16.47 -8.55
N LEU A 91 -14.90 15.67 -9.58
CA LEU A 91 -13.86 15.91 -10.59
C LEU A 91 -14.18 17.16 -11.45
N ALA A 92 -15.44 17.36 -11.80
CA ALA A 92 -15.89 18.55 -12.51
C ALA A 92 -15.77 19.82 -11.62
N ALA A 93 -16.15 19.75 -10.35
CA ALA A 93 -16.01 20.84 -9.39
C ALA A 93 -14.53 21.16 -9.10
N TYR A 94 -13.67 20.14 -8.93
CA TYR A 94 -12.24 20.35 -8.75
C TYR A 94 -11.58 21.00 -9.98
N SER A 95 -11.91 20.54 -11.17
CA SER A 95 -11.42 21.15 -12.42
C SER A 95 -11.97 22.57 -12.60
N TYR A 96 -13.22 22.81 -12.22
CA TYR A 96 -13.86 24.13 -12.27
C TYR A 96 -13.21 25.11 -11.27
N VAL A 97 -13.01 24.72 -10.00
CA VAL A 97 -12.34 25.56 -8.98
C VAL A 97 -10.88 25.81 -9.34
N ARG A 98 -10.18 24.84 -9.91
CA ARG A 98 -8.82 25.05 -10.44
C ARG A 98 -8.81 26.04 -11.61
N ARG A 99 -9.87 26.03 -12.42
CA ARG A 99 -10.03 26.90 -13.60
C ARG A 99 -10.38 28.33 -13.20
N THR A 100 -11.24 28.55 -12.20
CA THR A 100 -11.67 29.89 -11.76
C THR A 100 -10.62 30.63 -10.93
N ARG A 101 -9.64 29.93 -10.35
CA ARG A 101 -8.54 30.56 -9.60
C ARG A 101 -7.36 31.05 -10.45
N ARG A 102 -7.39 30.83 -11.77
CA ARG A 102 -6.45 31.45 -12.72
C ARG A 102 -7.15 32.66 -13.33
N SER A 103 -6.64 33.83 -13.03
CA SER A 103 -7.01 35.21 -13.41
C SER A 103 -7.85 35.43 -14.69
N PRO A 104 -8.66 36.52 -14.80
CA PRO A 104 -9.47 36.80 -15.96
C PRO A 104 -8.59 37.34 -17.11
N GLY A 105 -8.12 36.44 -17.93
CA GLY A 105 -7.50 36.74 -19.21
C GLY A 105 -7.93 35.67 -20.20
N VAL A 106 -8.60 36.09 -21.27
CA VAL A 106 -8.99 35.39 -22.50
C VAL A 106 -9.12 33.87 -22.38
N VAL A 107 -10.36 33.37 -22.40
CA VAL A 107 -10.69 31.94 -22.33
C VAL A 107 -10.24 31.24 -23.62
N SER A 108 -8.99 30.80 -23.65
CA SER A 108 -8.63 29.66 -24.48
C SER A 108 -9.04 28.39 -23.74
N PRO A 109 -9.64 27.37 -24.37
CA PRO A 109 -9.89 26.10 -23.73
C PRO A 109 -8.54 25.58 -23.22
N ALA A 110 -8.45 25.31 -21.91
CA ALA A 110 -7.23 24.76 -21.34
C ALA A 110 -6.91 23.48 -22.13
N PRO A 111 -5.68 23.29 -22.63
CA PRO A 111 -5.32 22.08 -23.36
C PRO A 111 -5.65 20.90 -22.44
N ALA A 112 -6.34 19.90 -23.00
CA ALA A 112 -6.58 18.65 -22.30
C ALA A 112 -5.22 18.14 -21.79
N ALA A 113 -5.15 17.69 -20.54
CA ALA A 113 -3.90 17.16 -19.99
C ALA A 113 -3.30 16.16 -20.96
N THR A 114 -2.04 16.32 -21.28
CA THR A 114 -1.36 15.40 -22.20
C THR A 114 -1.39 13.99 -21.61
N PRO A 115 -1.36 12.94 -22.42
CA PRO A 115 -1.27 11.57 -21.92
C PRO A 115 -0.13 11.40 -20.88
N ALA A 116 1.01 12.01 -21.12
CA ALA A 116 2.16 11.98 -20.21
C ALA A 116 1.88 12.67 -18.85
N GLU A 117 1.17 13.80 -18.85
CA GLU A 117 0.76 14.46 -17.60
C GLU A 117 -0.24 13.62 -16.81
N SER A 118 -1.18 12.96 -17.49
CA SER A 118 -2.16 12.08 -16.85
C SER A 118 -1.48 10.84 -16.25
N ASP A 119 -0.51 10.26 -16.94
CA ASP A 119 0.31 9.16 -16.48
C ASP A 119 1.10 9.54 -15.22
N HIS A 120 1.80 10.67 -15.27
CA HIS A 120 2.53 11.18 -14.10
C HIS A 120 1.60 11.46 -12.90
N GLN A 121 0.39 11.99 -13.14
CA GLN A 121 -0.59 12.23 -12.07
C GLN A 121 -1.08 10.91 -11.47
N ALA A 122 -1.32 9.87 -12.27
CA ALA A 122 -1.73 8.56 -11.78
C ALA A 122 -0.64 7.90 -10.93
N ARG A 123 0.63 7.94 -11.38
CA ARG A 123 1.78 7.45 -10.59
C ARG A 123 1.89 8.16 -9.24
N ALA A 124 1.81 9.48 -9.22
CA ALA A 124 1.87 10.27 -8.00
C ALA A 124 0.69 9.97 -7.07
N ALA A 125 -0.52 9.79 -7.60
CA ALA A 125 -1.70 9.45 -6.83
C ALA A 125 -1.58 8.05 -6.18
N LEU A 126 -1.06 7.05 -6.91
CA LEU A 126 -0.81 5.70 -6.39
C LEU A 126 0.17 5.71 -5.23
N VAL A 127 1.31 6.39 -5.39
CA VAL A 127 2.33 6.51 -4.33
C VAL A 127 1.74 7.21 -3.09
N GLN A 128 1.03 8.32 -3.29
CA GLN A 128 0.42 9.06 -2.19
C GLN A 128 -0.66 8.25 -1.45
N ALA A 129 -1.50 7.52 -2.17
CA ALA A 129 -2.53 6.68 -1.57
C ALA A 129 -1.91 5.50 -0.79
N ASP A 130 -0.89 4.84 -1.33
CA ASP A 130 -0.16 3.77 -0.65
C ASP A 130 0.50 4.28 0.64
N ASP A 131 1.16 5.44 0.59
CA ASP A 131 1.77 6.04 1.77
C ASP A 131 0.74 6.43 2.83
N SER A 132 -0.45 6.89 2.41
CA SER A 132 -1.54 7.24 3.33
C SER A 132 -2.14 6.01 4.01
N VAL A 133 -2.36 4.92 3.27
CA VAL A 133 -2.85 3.65 3.81
C VAL A 133 -1.85 3.09 4.82
N ARG A 134 -0.58 3.02 4.46
CA ARG A 134 0.48 2.51 5.35
C ARG A 134 0.63 3.35 6.61
N ALA A 135 0.60 4.68 6.51
CA ALA A 135 0.66 5.55 7.68
C ALA A 135 -0.51 5.28 8.64
N SER A 136 -1.71 5.05 8.11
CA SER A 136 -2.88 4.70 8.93
C SER A 136 -2.75 3.31 9.57
N GLU A 137 -2.14 2.35 8.87
CA GLU A 137 -1.82 1.03 9.42
C GLU A 137 -0.76 1.09 10.52
N GLU A 138 0.26 1.94 10.37
CA GLU A 138 1.29 2.18 11.38
C GLU A 138 0.73 2.87 12.62
N GLU A 139 -0.25 3.78 12.49
CA GLU A 139 -0.94 4.45 13.59
C GLU A 139 -1.91 3.51 14.36
N LEU A 140 -2.45 2.49 13.71
CA LEU A 140 -3.50 1.62 14.27
C LEU A 140 -3.13 0.93 15.59
N PRO A 141 -1.93 0.34 15.78
CA PRO A 141 -1.56 -0.29 17.05
C PRO A 141 -1.48 0.69 18.22
N PHE A 142 -1.09 1.93 17.97
CA PHE A 142 -1.02 2.98 19.01
C PHE A 142 -2.42 3.47 19.36
N ALA A 143 -3.30 3.66 18.37
CA ALA A 143 -4.70 3.98 18.59
C ALA A 143 -5.41 2.87 19.37
N ALA A 144 -5.13 1.60 19.07
CA ALA A 144 -5.71 0.44 19.75
C ALA A 144 -5.29 0.32 21.22
N ALA A 145 -4.15 0.88 21.61
CA ALA A 145 -3.71 0.91 22.99
C ALA A 145 -4.39 2.01 23.83
N LEU A 146 -5.05 2.98 23.19
CA LEU A 146 -5.63 4.16 23.83
C LEU A 146 -7.16 4.21 23.75
N MET A 147 -7.75 3.46 22.81
CA MET A 147 -9.18 3.51 22.50
C MET A 147 -9.85 2.15 22.75
N ASP A 148 -11.12 2.19 23.07
CA ASP A 148 -11.95 1.00 23.14
C ASP A 148 -12.27 0.45 21.73
N GLU A 149 -12.69 -0.81 21.65
CA GLU A 149 -12.98 -1.51 20.39
C GLU A 149 -14.10 -0.83 19.58
N ARG A 150 -15.10 -0.24 20.24
CA ARG A 150 -16.22 0.44 19.57
C ARG A 150 -15.75 1.69 18.83
N SER A 151 -14.88 2.47 19.48
CA SER A 151 -14.27 3.68 18.91
C SER A 151 -13.26 3.35 17.81
N LEU A 152 -12.62 2.18 17.89
CA LEU A 152 -11.61 1.73 16.93
C LEU A 152 -12.22 1.06 15.68
N ALA A 153 -13.40 0.46 15.79
CA ALA A 153 -14.04 -0.30 14.71
C ALA A 153 -14.26 0.51 13.42
N PRO A 154 -14.75 1.77 13.44
CA PRO A 154 -14.88 2.60 12.24
C PRO A 154 -13.54 2.86 11.57
N PHE A 155 -12.47 3.07 12.35
CA PHE A 155 -11.13 3.32 11.84
C PHE A 155 -10.55 2.08 11.14
N ARG A 156 -10.71 0.91 11.75
CA ARG A 156 -10.33 -0.37 11.10
C ARG A 156 -11.11 -0.60 9.81
N LEU A 157 -12.39 -0.24 9.76
CA LEU A 157 -13.20 -0.34 8.55
C LEU A 157 -12.67 0.61 7.48
N ALA A 158 -12.39 1.85 7.82
CA ALA A 158 -11.82 2.84 6.89
C ALA A 158 -10.52 2.36 6.27
N ILE A 159 -9.58 1.82 7.06
CA ILE A 159 -8.32 1.26 6.56
C ILE A 159 -8.58 0.08 5.60
N ARG A 160 -9.49 -0.85 5.94
CA ARG A 160 -9.83 -1.97 5.05
C ARG A 160 -10.42 -1.49 3.72
N THR A 161 -11.33 -0.51 3.76
CA THR A 161 -11.94 0.07 2.56
C THR A 161 -10.89 0.77 1.70
N ALA A 162 -10.04 1.62 2.30
CA ALA A 162 -8.96 2.30 1.59
C ALA A 162 -7.97 1.31 0.96
N ARG A 163 -7.63 0.22 1.66
CA ARG A 163 -6.80 -0.87 1.12
C ARG A 163 -7.47 -1.54 -0.08
N GLY A 164 -8.78 -1.75 -0.04
CA GLY A 164 -9.54 -2.31 -1.17
C GLY A 164 -9.49 -1.41 -2.40
N GLU A 165 -9.71 -0.10 -2.23
CA GLU A 165 -9.62 0.88 -3.32
C GLU A 165 -8.19 0.97 -3.90
N LEU A 166 -7.18 1.00 -3.03
CA LEU A 166 -5.79 1.00 -3.45
C LEU A 166 -5.41 -0.27 -4.23
N ALA A 167 -5.82 -1.45 -3.74
CA ALA A 167 -5.58 -2.72 -4.43
C ALA A 167 -6.24 -2.75 -5.83
N ALA A 168 -7.44 -2.21 -5.96
CA ALA A 168 -8.11 -2.07 -7.24
C ALA A 168 -7.40 -1.05 -8.17
N ALA A 169 -6.89 0.06 -7.61
CA ALA A 169 -6.10 1.04 -8.35
C ALA A 169 -4.80 0.42 -8.89
N PHE A 170 -4.06 -0.33 -8.07
CA PHE A 170 -2.87 -1.05 -8.51
C PHE A 170 -3.17 -2.14 -9.56
N ALA A 171 -4.32 -2.82 -9.46
CA ALA A 171 -4.72 -3.80 -10.46
C ALA A 171 -5.01 -3.15 -11.83
N LEU A 172 -5.63 -1.96 -11.83
CA LEU A 172 -5.83 -1.18 -13.05
C LEU A 172 -4.50 -0.68 -13.62
N TRP A 173 -3.61 -0.18 -12.75
CA TRP A 173 -2.29 0.31 -13.17
C TRP A 173 -1.44 -0.81 -13.79
N HIS A 174 -1.42 -1.99 -13.18
CA HIS A 174 -0.67 -3.14 -13.70
C HIS A 174 -1.12 -3.52 -15.13
N ARG A 175 -2.43 -3.61 -15.37
CA ARG A 175 -2.97 -3.87 -16.72
C ARG A 175 -2.64 -2.73 -17.69
N TYR A 176 -2.70 -1.49 -17.23
CA TYR A 176 -2.35 -0.33 -18.04
C TYR A 176 -0.89 -0.38 -18.51
N GLU A 177 0.04 -0.76 -17.65
CA GLU A 177 1.47 -0.94 -17.96
C GLU A 177 1.68 -2.13 -18.93
N GLU A 178 0.85 -3.17 -18.87
CA GLU A 178 0.85 -4.30 -19.80
C GLU A 178 0.23 -3.96 -21.17
N GLY A 179 -0.20 -2.71 -21.36
CA GLY A 179 -0.77 -2.23 -22.62
C GLY A 179 -2.26 -2.45 -22.76
N GLU A 180 -2.98 -2.74 -21.69
CA GLU A 180 -4.43 -2.89 -21.64
C GLU A 180 -5.09 -1.72 -20.87
N PRO A 181 -6.15 -1.11 -21.42
CA PRO A 181 -6.73 -1.34 -22.76
C PRO A 181 -5.85 -0.77 -23.90
N ARG A 182 -6.11 -1.23 -25.13
CA ARG A 182 -5.35 -0.78 -26.32
C ARG A 182 -5.86 0.55 -26.89
N ASP A 183 -7.15 0.80 -26.77
CA ASP A 183 -7.77 2.02 -27.29
C ASP A 183 -7.30 3.26 -26.50
N PRO A 184 -6.90 4.35 -27.17
CA PRO A 184 -6.42 5.56 -26.48
C PRO A 184 -7.48 6.23 -25.60
N GLY A 185 -8.77 6.12 -25.95
CA GLY A 185 -9.88 6.63 -25.16
C GLY A 185 -10.02 5.85 -23.85
N ASP A 186 -10.03 4.53 -23.94
CA ASP A 186 -10.12 3.61 -22.79
C ASP A 186 -8.89 3.71 -21.91
N ARG A 187 -7.68 3.91 -22.47
CA ARG A 187 -6.46 4.17 -21.69
C ARG A 187 -6.58 5.43 -20.85
N ARG A 188 -7.14 6.49 -21.41
CA ARG A 188 -7.39 7.75 -20.69
C ARG A 188 -8.40 7.54 -19.56
N GLN A 189 -9.47 6.79 -19.82
CA GLN A 189 -10.47 6.43 -18.83
C GLN A 189 -9.88 5.57 -17.70
N ALA A 190 -8.97 4.66 -18.01
CA ALA A 190 -8.26 3.86 -17.01
C ALA A 190 -7.45 4.75 -16.05
N LEU A 191 -6.70 5.74 -16.57
CA LEU A 191 -5.96 6.70 -15.74
C LEU A 191 -6.88 7.52 -14.83
N VAL A 192 -8.02 7.99 -15.34
CA VAL A 192 -9.04 8.68 -14.54
C VAL A 192 -9.59 7.76 -13.43
N GLY A 193 -9.85 6.49 -13.76
CA GLY A 193 -10.30 5.49 -12.81
C GLY A 193 -9.27 5.23 -11.69
N ILE A 194 -7.99 5.15 -12.02
CA ILE A 194 -6.89 4.98 -11.06
C ILE A 194 -6.84 6.18 -10.11
N ILE A 195 -6.80 7.40 -10.64
CA ILE A 195 -6.77 8.64 -9.84
C ILE A 195 -8.00 8.72 -8.93
N GLY A 196 -9.19 8.37 -9.45
CA GLY A 196 -10.44 8.37 -8.68
C GLY A 196 -10.40 7.41 -7.49
N ARG A 197 -9.92 6.19 -7.68
CA ARG A 197 -9.77 5.21 -6.58
C ARG A 197 -8.73 5.63 -5.55
N CYS A 198 -7.61 6.20 -5.98
CA CYS A 198 -6.62 6.75 -5.05
C CYS A 198 -7.19 7.91 -4.21
N ALA A 199 -7.99 8.77 -4.83
CA ALA A 199 -8.68 9.86 -4.13
C ALA A 199 -9.70 9.31 -3.12
N GLU A 200 -10.45 8.27 -3.49
CA GLU A 200 -11.41 7.60 -2.60
C GLU A 200 -10.70 6.93 -1.42
N ALA A 201 -9.59 6.22 -1.64
CA ALA A 201 -8.77 5.66 -0.58
C ALA A 201 -8.32 6.73 0.43
N GLY A 202 -7.89 7.90 -0.06
CA GLY A 202 -7.52 9.02 0.80
C GLY A 202 -8.71 9.63 1.56
N ARG A 203 -9.90 9.66 0.93
CA ARG A 203 -11.11 10.24 1.53
C ARG A 203 -11.66 9.43 2.70
N VAL A 204 -11.58 8.12 2.64
CA VAL A 204 -12.11 7.24 3.69
C VAL A 204 -11.16 7.11 4.89
N LEU A 205 -9.89 7.52 4.75
CA LEU A 205 -8.93 7.53 5.85
C LEU A 205 -9.12 8.78 6.73
N ASP A 206 -10.23 8.84 7.44
CA ASP A 206 -10.41 9.84 8.49
C ASP A 206 -9.48 9.54 9.66
N ARG A 207 -8.91 10.59 10.22
CA ARG A 207 -8.03 10.46 11.38
C ARG A 207 -8.80 10.01 12.61
N PRO A 208 -8.25 9.09 13.41
CA PRO A 208 -8.81 8.82 14.71
C PRO A 208 -8.84 10.12 15.54
N PRO A 209 -9.80 10.24 16.47
CA PRO A 209 -9.83 11.35 17.41
C PRO A 209 -8.46 11.49 18.08
N ARG A 210 -8.01 12.73 18.27
CA ARG A 210 -6.71 13.01 18.87
C ARG A 210 -6.72 12.53 20.32
N ALA A 211 -5.89 11.55 20.63
CA ALA A 211 -5.58 11.23 22.01
C ALA A 211 -4.79 12.39 22.66
N GLU A 212 -4.92 12.57 23.95
CA GLU A 212 -4.07 13.48 24.71
C GLU A 212 -2.60 13.08 24.53
N VAL A 213 -1.71 14.06 24.40
CA VAL A 213 -0.29 13.84 24.07
C VAL A 213 0.40 12.98 25.16
N GLY A 214 0.10 13.21 26.43
CA GLY A 214 0.74 12.50 27.55
C GLY A 214 0.53 10.98 27.50
N PRO A 215 -0.72 10.47 27.49
CA PRO A 215 -1.00 9.05 27.35
C PRO A 215 -0.43 8.43 26.08
N ALA A 216 -0.52 9.14 24.95
CA ALA A 216 0.02 8.66 23.67
C ALA A 216 1.55 8.53 23.70
N LEU A 217 2.24 9.47 24.34
CA LEU A 217 3.68 9.42 24.54
C LEU A 217 4.09 8.21 25.39
N ALA A 218 3.38 7.92 26.49
CA ALA A 218 3.62 6.76 27.33
C ALA A 218 3.46 5.42 26.57
N VAL A 219 2.44 5.32 25.70
CA VAL A 219 2.23 4.14 24.83
C VAL A 219 3.38 3.97 23.85
N ALA A 220 3.80 5.04 23.17
CA ALA A 220 4.90 5.02 22.21
C ALA A 220 6.23 4.63 22.88
N GLU A 221 6.52 5.16 24.07
CA GLU A 221 7.71 4.80 24.86
C GLU A 221 7.68 3.34 25.32
N GLY A 222 6.51 2.85 25.71
CA GLY A 222 6.32 1.44 26.05
C GLY A 222 6.60 0.52 24.85
N ALA A 223 6.10 0.88 23.67
CA ALA A 223 6.36 0.16 22.42
C ALA A 223 7.84 0.20 22.03
N PHE A 224 8.48 1.38 22.15
CA PHE A 224 9.91 1.55 21.92
C PHE A 224 10.76 0.63 22.81
N ARG A 225 10.50 0.61 24.11
CA ARG A 225 11.25 -0.24 25.06
C ARG A 225 11.13 -1.72 24.74
N ARG A 226 9.95 -2.19 24.37
CA ARG A 226 9.74 -3.60 23.96
C ARG A 226 10.54 -3.94 22.70
N LEU A 227 10.55 -3.05 21.70
CA LEU A 227 11.31 -3.29 20.46
C LEU A 227 12.81 -3.18 20.65
N ALA A 228 13.29 -2.25 21.49
CA ALA A 228 14.70 -2.14 21.82
C ALA A 228 15.23 -3.42 22.51
N ALA A 229 14.46 -4.00 23.44
CA ALA A 229 14.78 -5.29 24.04
C ALA A 229 14.81 -6.43 23.02
N ARG A 230 13.84 -6.47 22.11
CA ARG A 230 13.78 -7.48 21.03
C ARG A 230 14.94 -7.35 20.04
N ALA A 231 15.39 -6.12 19.73
CA ALA A 231 16.49 -5.87 18.80
C ALA A 231 17.82 -6.46 19.32
N ALA A 232 18.03 -6.53 20.63
CA ALA A 232 19.19 -7.20 21.21
C ALA A 232 19.20 -8.70 20.87
N GLY A 233 18.06 -9.39 20.99
CA GLY A 233 17.90 -10.80 20.59
C GLY A 233 18.02 -11.03 19.08
N ALA A 234 17.60 -10.06 18.28
CA ALA A 234 17.65 -10.13 16.83
C ALA A 234 19.08 -10.23 16.28
N ARG A 235 20.06 -9.58 16.92
CA ARG A 235 21.49 -9.71 16.57
C ARG A 235 21.99 -11.14 16.76
N SER A 236 21.65 -11.76 17.88
CA SER A 236 22.00 -13.16 18.15
C SER A 236 21.37 -14.10 17.11
N THR A 237 20.12 -13.87 16.75
CA THR A 237 19.45 -14.61 15.68
C THR A 237 20.18 -14.46 14.36
N ALA A 238 20.54 -13.23 13.94
CA ALA A 238 21.27 -12.97 12.71
C ALA A 238 22.63 -13.68 12.68
N SER A 239 23.39 -13.68 13.79
CA SER A 239 24.68 -14.40 13.92
C SER A 239 24.48 -15.92 13.79
N SER A 240 23.49 -16.48 14.46
CA SER A 240 23.15 -17.91 14.37
C SER A 240 22.75 -18.34 12.95
N LEU A 241 22.03 -17.47 12.20
CA LEU A 241 21.69 -17.72 10.81
C LEU A 241 22.91 -17.61 9.87
N HIS A 242 23.83 -16.70 10.16
CA HIS A 242 25.13 -16.62 9.47
C HIS A 242 25.94 -17.91 9.59
N GLU A 243 26.10 -18.39 10.82
CA GLU A 243 26.84 -19.63 11.08
C GLU A 243 26.20 -20.84 10.39
N ARG A 244 24.86 -20.91 10.39
CA ARG A 244 24.14 -22.08 9.88
C ARG A 244 23.97 -22.07 8.37
N TYR A 245 23.73 -20.92 7.73
CA TYR A 245 23.34 -20.81 6.32
C TYR A 245 24.33 -20.00 5.47
N GLY A 246 25.45 -19.58 6.05
CA GLY A 246 26.53 -18.92 5.35
C GLY A 246 26.43 -17.39 5.28
N PRO A 247 27.47 -16.76 4.72
CA PRO A 247 27.67 -15.32 4.81
C PRO A 247 26.62 -14.50 4.04
N SER A 248 26.09 -15.01 2.93
CA SER A 248 25.07 -14.30 2.14
C SER A 248 23.77 -14.10 2.92
N VAL A 249 23.33 -15.12 3.67
CA VAL A 249 22.16 -15.03 4.55
C VAL A 249 22.47 -14.11 5.73
N GLY A 250 23.65 -14.28 6.36
CA GLY A 250 24.06 -13.48 7.50
C GLY A 250 24.12 -11.99 7.19
N ALA A 251 24.73 -11.60 6.08
CA ALA A 251 24.82 -10.20 5.67
C ALA A 251 23.44 -9.54 5.50
N ARG A 252 22.50 -10.23 4.84
CA ARG A 252 21.11 -9.71 4.69
C ARG A 252 20.39 -9.56 6.04
N MET A 253 20.57 -10.52 6.94
CA MET A 253 19.93 -10.47 8.27
C MET A 253 20.53 -9.37 9.15
N THR A 254 21.86 -9.23 9.14
CA THR A 254 22.58 -8.17 9.87
C THR A 254 22.16 -6.79 9.37
N GLY A 255 22.14 -6.57 8.05
CA GLY A 255 21.70 -5.29 7.47
C GLY A 255 20.25 -4.93 7.87
N ARG A 256 19.34 -5.91 7.93
CA ARG A 256 17.97 -5.68 8.40
C ARG A 256 17.92 -5.24 9.88
N VAL A 257 18.72 -5.87 10.75
CA VAL A 257 18.82 -5.48 12.16
C VAL A 257 19.41 -4.07 12.30
N GLU A 258 20.42 -3.73 11.51
CA GLU A 258 21.03 -2.38 11.51
C GLU A 258 20.00 -1.31 11.14
N VAL A 259 19.25 -1.50 10.05
CA VAL A 259 18.17 -0.57 9.67
C VAL A 259 17.10 -0.46 10.76
N ALA A 260 16.71 -1.56 11.42
CA ALA A 260 15.77 -1.51 12.54
C ALA A 260 16.33 -0.69 13.71
N MET A 261 17.62 -0.83 14.02
CA MET A 261 18.29 -0.04 15.05
C MET A 261 18.35 1.44 14.70
N ASP A 262 18.62 1.81 13.45
CA ASP A 262 18.60 3.20 12.99
C ASP A 262 17.21 3.83 13.14
N ARG A 263 16.15 3.06 12.85
CA ARG A 263 14.77 3.50 13.10
C ARG A 263 14.51 3.73 14.59
N LEU A 264 15.01 2.87 15.48
CA LEU A 264 14.88 3.06 16.92
C LEU A 264 15.69 4.28 17.42
N VAL A 265 16.87 4.54 16.89
CA VAL A 265 17.63 5.78 17.18
C VAL A 265 16.84 7.01 16.75
N SER A 266 16.27 7.00 15.55
CA SER A 266 15.40 8.08 15.06
C SER A 266 14.17 8.25 15.98
N ALA A 267 13.54 7.15 16.41
CA ALA A 267 12.40 7.18 17.32
C ALA A 267 12.78 7.84 18.68
N THR A 268 13.97 7.54 19.22
CA THR A 268 14.46 8.17 20.47
C THR A 268 14.55 9.68 20.34
N SER A 269 15.12 10.17 19.25
CA SER A 269 15.24 11.62 19.00
C SER A 269 13.84 12.26 18.90
N ARG A 270 12.91 11.65 18.18
CA ARG A 270 11.55 12.16 18.00
C ARG A 270 10.72 12.11 19.28
N LEU A 271 10.85 11.06 20.11
CA LEU A 271 10.20 10.99 21.42
C LEU A 271 10.69 12.09 22.35
N ASN A 272 12.00 12.35 22.38
CA ASN A 272 12.58 13.42 23.19
C ASN A 272 12.10 14.81 22.74
N GLU A 273 11.99 15.03 21.43
CA GLU A 273 11.45 16.29 20.89
C GLU A 273 9.95 16.43 21.20
N ALA A 274 9.17 15.35 21.09
CA ALA A 274 7.75 15.34 21.41
C ALA A 274 7.52 15.69 22.90
N ARG A 275 8.33 15.09 23.80
CA ARG A 275 8.27 15.40 25.24
C ARG A 275 8.60 16.87 25.52
N ARG A 276 9.72 17.39 24.98
CA ARG A 276 10.09 18.79 25.13
C ARG A 276 9.01 19.76 24.64
N ALA A 277 8.40 19.45 23.49
CA ALA A 277 7.32 20.27 22.94
C ALA A 277 6.07 20.22 23.83
N ALA A 278 5.74 19.06 24.40
CA ALA A 278 4.63 18.91 25.34
C ALA A 278 4.88 19.70 26.65
N ASP A 279 6.09 19.63 27.20
CA ASP A 279 6.49 20.37 28.41
C ASP A 279 6.42 21.90 28.21
N LEU A 280 6.60 22.37 26.96
CA LEU A 280 6.50 23.78 26.59
C LEU A 280 5.07 24.21 26.20
N GLY A 281 4.08 23.29 26.22
CA GLY A 281 2.71 23.57 25.77
C GLY A 281 2.58 23.73 24.26
N GLU A 282 3.57 23.27 23.46
CA GLU A 282 3.57 23.30 21.99
C GLU A 282 2.85 22.07 21.43
N ASP A 283 1.57 21.88 21.72
CA ASP A 283 0.80 20.66 21.44
C ASP A 283 0.88 20.21 19.99
N GLU A 284 0.76 21.12 19.02
CA GLU A 284 0.85 20.74 17.61
C GLU A 284 2.22 20.20 17.21
N ARG A 285 3.29 20.72 17.81
CA ARG A 285 4.65 20.24 17.59
C ARG A 285 4.84 18.90 18.26
N ALA A 286 4.38 18.75 19.50
CA ALA A 286 4.42 17.49 20.22
C ALA A 286 3.72 16.36 19.45
N VAL A 287 2.50 16.60 18.96
CA VAL A 287 1.75 15.63 18.12
C VAL A 287 2.48 15.29 16.83
N ARG A 288 3.11 16.26 16.16
CA ARG A 288 3.87 15.97 14.94
C ARG A 288 5.09 15.09 15.20
N GLN A 289 5.86 15.38 16.24
CA GLN A 289 7.04 14.62 16.61
C GLN A 289 6.67 13.21 17.11
N LEU A 290 5.59 13.10 17.88
CA LEU A 290 5.08 11.82 18.35
C LEU A 290 4.70 10.90 17.18
N ARG A 291 4.00 11.38 16.19
CA ARG A 291 3.68 10.61 14.98
C ARG A 291 4.91 10.14 14.21
N CYS A 292 5.92 11.00 14.10
CA CYS A 292 7.19 10.59 13.49
C CYS A 292 7.86 9.48 14.31
N ALA A 293 7.76 9.53 15.64
CA ALA A 293 8.27 8.49 16.53
C ALA A 293 7.49 7.19 16.38
N GLU A 294 6.15 7.25 16.38
CA GLU A 294 5.26 6.10 16.20
C GLU A 294 5.53 5.39 14.87
N SER A 295 5.66 6.13 13.77
CA SER A 295 6.02 5.57 12.47
C SER A 295 7.39 4.89 12.50
N ALA A 296 8.42 5.51 13.09
CA ALA A 296 9.74 4.90 13.20
C ALA A 296 9.73 3.62 14.07
N ILE A 297 8.96 3.61 15.16
CA ILE A 297 8.76 2.44 16.03
C ILE A 297 8.04 1.33 15.24
N ALA A 298 6.98 1.65 14.52
CA ALA A 298 6.22 0.69 13.70
C ALA A 298 7.12 0.05 12.63
N GLN A 299 7.91 0.86 11.92
CA GLN A 299 8.86 0.39 10.90
C GLN A 299 9.93 -0.54 11.50
N ALA A 300 10.51 -0.18 12.65
CA ALA A 300 11.42 -1.08 13.36
C ALA A 300 10.75 -2.40 13.75
N GLY A 301 9.49 -2.35 14.18
CA GLY A 301 8.68 -3.53 14.51
C GLY A 301 8.48 -4.46 13.31
N VAL A 302 8.17 -3.93 12.15
CA VAL A 302 8.03 -4.69 10.88
C VAL A 302 9.35 -5.36 10.51
N LEU A 303 10.47 -4.64 10.56
CA LEU A 303 11.79 -5.18 10.24
C LEU A 303 12.20 -6.34 11.16
N LEU A 304 11.96 -6.20 12.48
CA LEU A 304 12.26 -7.25 13.45
C LEU A 304 11.32 -8.46 13.33
N ALA A 305 10.04 -8.24 12.98
CA ALA A 305 9.12 -9.33 12.68
C ALA A 305 9.51 -10.06 11.39
N GLY A 306 9.90 -9.33 10.36
CA GLY A 306 10.40 -9.89 9.10
C GLY A 306 11.65 -10.76 9.30
N LEU A 307 12.53 -10.43 10.26
CA LEU A 307 13.68 -11.27 10.61
C LEU A 307 13.24 -12.64 11.15
N ASP A 308 12.27 -12.67 12.07
CA ASP A 308 11.77 -13.93 12.65
C ASP A 308 11.08 -14.78 11.59
N ASP A 309 10.31 -14.16 10.70
CA ASP A 309 9.65 -14.82 9.58
C ASP A 309 10.67 -15.40 8.59
N GLN A 310 11.72 -14.66 8.28
CA GLN A 310 12.79 -15.14 7.41
C GLN A 310 13.56 -16.31 8.04
N ALA A 311 13.85 -16.22 9.35
CA ALA A 311 14.48 -17.32 10.07
C ALA A 311 13.62 -18.60 10.05
N ARG A 312 12.31 -18.47 10.13
CA ARG A 312 11.37 -19.59 10.02
C ARG A 312 11.39 -20.17 8.60
N ARG A 313 11.26 -19.32 7.56
CA ARG A 313 11.30 -19.74 6.15
C ARG A 313 12.60 -20.43 5.77
N LEU A 314 13.75 -19.96 6.29
CA LEU A 314 15.04 -20.62 6.06
C LEU A 314 15.08 -22.04 6.66
N ARG A 315 14.50 -22.24 7.87
CA ARG A 315 14.40 -23.57 8.48
C ARG A 315 13.47 -24.49 7.69
N GLU A 316 12.31 -23.99 7.26
CA GLU A 316 11.37 -24.73 6.43
C GLU A 316 12.01 -25.11 5.08
N ALA A 317 12.72 -24.17 4.44
CA ALA A 317 13.43 -24.42 3.21
C ALA A 317 14.53 -25.48 3.38
N ALA A 318 15.34 -25.38 4.44
CA ALA A 318 16.40 -26.36 4.71
C ALA A 318 15.85 -27.78 4.86
N ALA A 319 14.69 -27.95 5.49
CA ALA A 319 14.02 -29.24 5.62
C ALA A 319 13.47 -29.75 4.28
N LEU A 320 13.07 -28.84 3.38
CA LEU A 320 12.39 -29.17 2.13
C LEU A 320 13.36 -29.44 0.97
N VAL A 321 14.56 -28.81 0.95
CA VAL A 321 15.51 -28.88 -0.16
C VAL A 321 15.85 -30.32 -0.58
N PRO A 322 16.19 -31.27 0.31
CA PRO A 322 16.57 -32.63 -0.10
C PRO A 322 15.45 -33.37 -0.86
N THR A 323 14.21 -33.26 -0.34
CA THR A 323 13.04 -33.90 -0.94
C THR A 323 12.63 -33.24 -2.24
N ALA A 324 12.72 -31.90 -2.30
CA ALA A 324 12.43 -31.12 -3.51
C ALA A 324 13.46 -31.44 -4.62
N LEU A 325 14.73 -31.59 -4.28
CA LEU A 325 15.78 -31.99 -5.24
C LEU A 325 15.49 -33.35 -5.85
N THR A 326 15.22 -34.37 -5.01
CA THR A 326 14.87 -35.71 -5.47
C THR A 326 13.61 -35.72 -6.34
N GLY A 327 12.58 -34.93 -5.93
CA GLY A 327 11.36 -34.77 -6.72
C GLY A 327 11.61 -34.12 -8.09
N ALA A 328 12.48 -33.12 -8.12
CA ALA A 328 12.85 -32.41 -9.36
C ALA A 328 13.59 -33.33 -10.33
N GLU A 329 14.53 -34.16 -9.85
CA GLU A 329 15.25 -35.14 -10.64
C GLU A 329 14.31 -36.21 -11.22
N ALA A 330 13.34 -36.68 -10.41
CA ALA A 330 12.32 -37.63 -10.88
C ALA A 330 11.46 -37.03 -11.99
N VAL A 331 11.05 -35.76 -11.86
CA VAL A 331 10.28 -35.04 -12.90
C VAL A 331 11.08 -34.88 -14.19
N LEU A 332 12.38 -34.54 -14.11
CA LEU A 332 13.23 -34.46 -15.31
C LEU A 332 13.41 -35.81 -15.98
N ALA A 333 13.57 -36.88 -15.20
CA ALA A 333 13.67 -38.26 -15.73
C ALA A 333 12.36 -38.67 -16.44
N ALA A 334 11.20 -38.38 -15.83
CA ALA A 334 9.90 -38.67 -16.44
C ALA A 334 9.68 -37.87 -17.73
N ALA A 335 10.02 -36.58 -17.76
CA ALA A 335 9.93 -35.74 -18.95
C ALA A 335 10.75 -36.32 -20.13
N ARG A 336 11.96 -36.79 -19.84
CA ARG A 336 12.79 -37.48 -20.87
C ARG A 336 12.18 -38.77 -21.37
N ALA A 337 11.61 -39.57 -20.47
CA ALA A 337 10.97 -40.82 -20.84
C ALA A 337 9.74 -40.62 -21.75
N THR A 338 9.04 -39.49 -21.60
CA THR A 338 7.89 -39.09 -22.42
C THR A 338 8.25 -38.26 -23.66
N GLY A 339 9.55 -37.98 -23.88
CA GLY A 339 10.01 -37.12 -24.98
C GLY A 339 9.64 -35.64 -24.82
N THR A 340 9.24 -35.21 -23.63
CA THR A 340 8.96 -33.78 -23.32
C THR A 340 10.29 -33.01 -23.31
N PRO A 341 10.38 -31.84 -23.99
CA PRO A 341 11.61 -31.07 -24.00
C PRO A 341 12.00 -30.59 -22.58
N VAL A 342 13.18 -30.99 -22.15
CA VAL A 342 13.75 -30.57 -20.86
C VAL A 342 14.50 -29.26 -21.03
N PRO A 343 14.35 -28.28 -20.11
CA PRO A 343 15.10 -27.05 -20.17
C PRO A 343 16.62 -27.31 -20.16
N SER A 344 17.36 -26.61 -21.04
CA SER A 344 18.82 -26.72 -21.08
C SER A 344 19.43 -26.26 -19.76
N GLY A 345 20.40 -27.01 -19.22
CA GLY A 345 21.08 -26.68 -17.96
C GLY A 345 20.28 -27.01 -16.69
N ALA A 346 19.12 -27.68 -16.79
CA ALA A 346 18.34 -28.09 -15.62
C ALA A 346 19.14 -29.13 -14.79
N ASP A 347 19.77 -30.10 -15.43
CA ASP A 347 20.61 -31.12 -14.75
C ASP A 347 21.81 -30.48 -14.04
N ASP A 348 22.52 -29.61 -14.73
CA ASP A 348 23.68 -28.90 -14.16
C ASP A 348 23.24 -28.06 -12.94
N THR A 349 22.06 -27.43 -13.00
CA THR A 349 21.50 -26.69 -11.89
C THR A 349 21.21 -27.61 -10.69
N LEU A 350 20.57 -28.77 -10.90
CA LEU A 350 20.27 -29.70 -9.82
C LEU A 350 21.54 -30.35 -9.26
N ALA A 351 22.52 -30.67 -10.13
CA ALA A 351 23.82 -31.19 -9.71
C ALA A 351 24.57 -30.16 -8.83
N ALA A 352 24.60 -28.90 -9.21
CA ALA A 352 25.18 -27.83 -8.41
C ALA A 352 24.50 -27.66 -7.04
N VAL A 353 23.17 -27.77 -6.98
CA VAL A 353 22.45 -27.77 -5.70
C VAL A 353 22.83 -28.97 -4.84
N ARG A 354 22.98 -30.14 -5.44
CA ARG A 354 23.40 -31.38 -4.72
C ARG A 354 24.81 -31.22 -4.14
N GLU A 355 25.74 -30.67 -4.90
CA GLU A 355 27.10 -30.37 -4.45
C GLU A 355 27.10 -29.41 -3.25
N GLU A 356 26.34 -28.33 -3.32
CA GLU A 356 26.21 -27.38 -2.21
C GLU A 356 25.68 -27.98 -0.92
N LEU A 357 24.72 -28.91 -1.02
CA LEU A 357 24.18 -29.64 0.14
C LEU A 357 25.25 -30.44 0.91
N THR A 358 26.33 -30.82 0.24
CA THR A 358 27.42 -31.63 0.81
C THR A 358 28.65 -30.80 1.17
N ALA A 359 28.79 -29.59 0.61
CA ALA A 359 29.98 -28.75 0.74
C ALA A 359 30.05 -27.94 2.05
N GLY A 360 28.91 -27.73 2.74
CA GLY A 360 28.89 -26.94 3.98
C GLY A 360 27.66 -26.02 4.12
N PRO A 361 27.76 -24.91 4.82
CA PRO A 361 26.67 -23.95 4.97
C PRO A 361 26.22 -23.39 3.62
N TYR A 362 24.92 -23.46 3.31
CA TYR A 362 24.31 -22.97 2.08
C TYR A 362 23.02 -22.19 2.34
N ASP A 363 22.60 -21.36 1.39
CA ASP A 363 21.30 -20.67 1.43
C ASP A 363 20.18 -21.60 0.92
N PRO A 364 19.34 -22.15 1.81
CA PRO A 364 18.30 -23.10 1.42
C PRO A 364 17.20 -22.47 0.56
N LEU A 365 16.89 -21.19 0.73
CA LEU A 365 15.92 -20.50 -0.14
C LEU A 365 16.49 -20.28 -1.55
N ALA A 366 17.77 -19.96 -1.67
CA ALA A 366 18.44 -19.87 -2.97
C ALA A 366 18.48 -21.22 -3.68
N ALA A 367 18.72 -22.30 -2.95
CA ALA A 367 18.65 -23.66 -3.47
C ALA A 367 17.25 -24.02 -3.99
N LEU A 368 16.19 -23.77 -3.21
CA LEU A 368 14.79 -23.98 -3.65
C LEU A 368 14.42 -23.12 -4.86
N ARG A 369 14.87 -21.86 -4.90
CA ARG A 369 14.67 -20.98 -6.06
C ARG A 369 15.28 -21.58 -7.34
N ARG A 370 16.46 -22.18 -7.27
CA ARG A 370 17.10 -22.83 -8.41
C ARG A 370 16.36 -24.09 -8.82
N ILE A 371 15.96 -24.95 -7.87
CA ILE A 371 15.17 -26.15 -8.13
C ILE A 371 13.86 -25.80 -8.83
N THR A 372 13.09 -24.85 -8.28
CA THR A 372 11.79 -24.48 -8.85
C THR A 372 11.92 -23.82 -10.23
N ARG A 373 12.99 -23.04 -10.47
CA ARG A 373 13.25 -22.42 -11.79
C ARG A 373 13.64 -23.45 -12.84
N ALA A 374 14.39 -24.49 -12.48
CA ALA A 374 14.77 -25.55 -13.40
C ALA A 374 13.56 -26.28 -14.00
N LEU A 375 12.43 -26.27 -13.26
CA LEU A 375 11.20 -26.98 -13.65
C LEU A 375 10.12 -26.08 -14.25
N VAL A 376 10.30 -24.76 -14.29
CA VAL A 376 9.24 -23.78 -14.58
C VAL A 376 8.55 -23.99 -15.93
N ARG A 377 9.23 -24.59 -16.89
CA ARG A 377 8.74 -24.84 -18.26
C ARG A 377 8.13 -26.23 -18.47
N LEU A 378 8.17 -27.08 -17.46
CA LEU A 378 7.62 -28.43 -17.56
C LEU A 378 6.15 -28.40 -17.14
N PRO A 379 5.20 -28.80 -18.03
CA PRO A 379 3.83 -29.06 -17.64
C PRO A 379 3.84 -30.21 -16.63
N ASP A 380 2.91 -30.26 -15.72
CA ASP A 380 2.76 -31.30 -14.68
C ASP A 380 3.91 -31.43 -13.66
N ALA A 381 4.94 -30.57 -13.73
CA ALA A 381 6.04 -30.56 -12.76
C ALA A 381 5.63 -30.11 -11.34
N ARG A 382 4.36 -29.82 -11.12
CA ARG A 382 3.85 -29.27 -9.88
C ARG A 382 2.93 -30.25 -9.19
N SER A 383 3.47 -30.99 -8.25
CA SER A 383 2.67 -31.82 -7.35
C SER A 383 3.43 -32.02 -6.03
N GLY A 384 2.72 -32.07 -4.92
CA GLY A 384 3.26 -32.45 -3.62
C GLY A 384 4.37 -31.52 -3.14
N VAL A 385 5.58 -32.04 -2.98
CA VAL A 385 6.74 -31.33 -2.42
C VAL A 385 7.18 -30.13 -3.27
N LEU A 386 7.04 -30.23 -4.59
CA LEU A 386 7.46 -29.15 -5.51
C LEU A 386 6.50 -27.96 -5.48
N ASP A 387 5.21 -28.19 -5.28
CA ASP A 387 4.23 -27.11 -5.05
C ASP A 387 4.51 -26.40 -3.73
N THR A 388 4.80 -27.16 -2.68
CA THR A 388 5.18 -26.60 -1.37
C THR A 388 6.47 -25.78 -1.48
N ALA A 389 7.45 -26.24 -2.26
CA ALA A 389 8.68 -25.51 -2.50
C ALA A 389 8.44 -24.21 -3.28
N ALA A 390 7.58 -24.26 -4.32
CA ALA A 390 7.22 -23.09 -5.10
C ALA A 390 6.47 -22.03 -4.26
N ASP A 391 5.55 -22.47 -3.41
CA ASP A 391 4.80 -21.59 -2.50
C ASP A 391 5.71 -20.93 -1.46
N LEU A 392 6.64 -21.70 -0.86
CA LEU A 392 7.61 -21.16 0.09
C LEU A 392 8.54 -20.14 -0.57
N VAL A 393 9.03 -20.41 -1.79
CA VAL A 393 9.83 -19.47 -2.57
C VAL A 393 9.04 -18.20 -2.88
N ALA A 394 7.79 -18.32 -3.33
CA ALA A 394 6.94 -17.19 -3.65
C ALA A 394 6.69 -16.27 -2.44
N ARG A 395 6.41 -16.88 -1.28
CA ARG A 395 6.27 -16.12 -0.02
C ARG A 395 7.57 -15.45 0.41
N ALA A 396 8.70 -16.10 0.20
CA ALA A 396 9.99 -15.53 0.54
C ALA A 396 10.35 -14.35 -0.37
N ASP A 397 10.16 -14.50 -1.70
CA ASP A 397 10.43 -13.46 -2.68
C ASP A 397 9.51 -12.25 -2.49
N THR A 398 8.20 -12.49 -2.23
CA THR A 398 7.23 -11.42 -1.96
C THR A 398 7.58 -10.67 -0.67
N GLY A 399 7.90 -11.37 0.41
CA GLY A 399 8.31 -10.73 1.67
C GLY A 399 9.61 -9.95 1.56
N GLU A 400 10.59 -10.43 0.77
CA GLU A 400 11.84 -9.70 0.50
C GLU A 400 11.58 -8.38 -0.23
N ALA A 401 10.69 -8.40 -1.24
CA ALA A 401 10.29 -7.21 -1.96
C ALA A 401 9.47 -6.23 -1.08
N GLU A 402 8.56 -6.74 -0.24
CA GLU A 402 7.79 -5.94 0.71
C GLU A 402 8.69 -5.19 1.70
N ASP A 403 9.66 -5.90 2.28
CA ASP A 403 10.62 -5.31 3.22
C ASP A 403 11.47 -4.23 2.56
N PHE A 404 11.96 -4.49 1.33
CA PHE A 404 12.75 -3.51 0.59
C PHE A 404 11.95 -2.25 0.28
N VAL A 405 10.72 -2.40 -0.23
CA VAL A 405 9.82 -1.28 -0.51
C VAL A 405 9.47 -0.51 0.78
N ALA A 406 9.24 -1.21 1.89
CA ALA A 406 8.94 -0.57 3.17
C ALA A 406 10.10 0.29 3.69
N VAL A 407 11.35 -0.19 3.57
CA VAL A 407 12.56 0.52 4.00
C VAL A 407 12.83 1.75 3.13
N HIS A 408 12.67 1.60 1.81
CA HIS A 408 13.03 2.62 0.82
C HIS A 408 11.83 3.38 0.24
N ARG A 409 10.71 3.42 0.98
CA ARG A 409 9.41 3.97 0.54
C ARG A 409 9.51 5.33 -0.16
N GLY A 410 10.33 6.24 0.36
CA GLY A 410 10.47 7.60 -0.20
C GLY A 410 11.11 7.67 -1.58
N ALA A 411 11.81 6.61 -1.99
CA ALA A 411 12.49 6.53 -3.28
C ALA A 411 11.80 5.57 -4.27
N VAL A 412 10.92 4.67 -3.80
CA VAL A 412 10.27 3.64 -4.62
C VAL A 412 9.00 4.18 -5.28
N GLY A 413 8.92 4.07 -6.60
CA GLY A 413 7.81 4.55 -7.43
C GLY A 413 6.61 3.61 -7.52
N ALA A 414 5.62 4.03 -8.32
CA ALA A 414 4.35 3.33 -8.49
C ALA A 414 4.50 1.94 -9.14
N ASP A 415 5.45 1.79 -10.06
CA ASP A 415 5.61 0.56 -10.85
C ASP A 415 6.07 -0.61 -9.97
N ALA A 416 7.09 -0.40 -9.13
CA ALA A 416 7.55 -1.41 -8.18
C ALA A 416 6.45 -1.80 -7.18
N ARG A 417 5.71 -0.82 -6.64
CA ARG A 417 4.59 -1.03 -5.71
C ARG A 417 3.44 -1.79 -6.37
N SER A 418 3.16 -1.51 -7.65
CA SER A 418 2.14 -2.19 -8.43
C SER A 418 2.50 -3.66 -8.70
N LEU A 419 3.75 -3.93 -9.08
CA LEU A 419 4.26 -5.28 -9.26
C LEU A 419 4.21 -6.08 -7.95
N LEU A 420 4.54 -5.45 -6.83
CA LEU A 420 4.42 -6.07 -5.51
C LEU A 420 2.97 -6.41 -5.16
N ALA A 421 2.04 -5.49 -5.40
CA ALA A 421 0.61 -5.74 -5.22
C ALA A 421 0.09 -6.85 -6.15
N ALA A 422 0.62 -6.96 -7.37
CA ALA A 422 0.31 -8.06 -8.30
C ALA A 422 0.87 -9.39 -7.77
N ALA A 423 2.10 -9.42 -7.24
CA ALA A 423 2.70 -10.59 -6.61
C ALA A 423 1.86 -11.10 -5.42
N ALA A 424 1.43 -10.20 -4.55
CA ALA A 424 0.57 -10.54 -3.41
C ALA A 424 -0.79 -11.11 -3.86
N ARG A 425 -1.39 -10.58 -4.94
CA ARG A 425 -2.62 -11.13 -5.51
C ARG A 425 -2.41 -12.52 -6.11
N ALA A 426 -1.34 -12.73 -6.88
CA ALA A 426 -1.01 -14.03 -7.46
C ALA A 426 -0.77 -15.08 -6.38
N LEU A 427 -0.09 -14.69 -5.29
CA LEU A 427 0.13 -15.55 -4.13
C LEU A 427 -1.20 -15.92 -3.44
N GLY A 428 -2.10 -14.95 -3.26
CA GLY A 428 -3.45 -15.18 -2.71
C GLY A 428 -4.34 -16.04 -3.60
N ALA A 429 -4.09 -16.06 -4.92
CA ALA A 429 -4.76 -16.91 -5.90
C ALA A 429 -4.11 -18.29 -6.08
N ALA A 430 -3.13 -18.64 -5.24
CA ALA A 430 -2.35 -19.89 -5.31
C ALA A 430 -1.58 -20.07 -6.64
N HIS A 431 -1.06 -18.96 -7.20
CA HIS A 431 -0.20 -18.94 -8.39
C HIS A 431 1.27 -18.64 -7.99
N PRO A 432 1.98 -19.53 -7.28
CA PRO A 432 3.25 -19.21 -6.65
C PRO A 432 4.37 -18.86 -7.64
N VAL A 433 4.39 -19.46 -8.82
CA VAL A 433 5.43 -19.18 -9.82
C VAL A 433 5.28 -17.77 -10.40
N GLU A 434 4.05 -17.37 -10.68
CA GLU A 434 3.74 -16.01 -11.11
C GLU A 434 4.05 -14.99 -10.00
N ALA A 435 3.63 -15.28 -8.78
CA ALA A 435 3.92 -14.46 -7.60
C ALA A 435 5.42 -14.24 -7.41
N ALA A 436 6.24 -15.31 -7.47
CA ALA A 436 7.69 -15.19 -7.35
C ALA A 436 8.32 -14.40 -8.50
N ALA A 437 7.80 -14.53 -9.73
CA ALA A 437 8.29 -13.76 -10.87
C ALA A 437 7.96 -12.27 -10.74
N LEU A 438 6.74 -11.95 -10.32
CA LEU A 438 6.30 -10.57 -10.08
C LEU A 438 7.05 -9.92 -8.90
N ALA A 439 7.26 -10.65 -7.81
CA ALA A 439 8.01 -10.18 -6.65
C ALA A 439 9.46 -9.82 -7.00
N ARG A 440 10.14 -10.63 -7.79
CA ARG A 440 11.50 -10.31 -8.27
C ARG A 440 11.51 -9.07 -9.15
N ARG A 441 10.57 -8.96 -10.09
CA ARG A 441 10.44 -7.74 -10.93
C ARG A 441 10.15 -6.50 -10.08
N ALA A 442 9.34 -6.64 -9.02
CA ALA A 442 9.07 -5.57 -8.07
C ALA A 442 10.35 -5.12 -7.35
N LEU A 443 11.15 -6.08 -6.85
CA LEU A 443 12.42 -5.82 -6.19
C LEU A 443 13.42 -5.13 -7.13
N GLU A 444 13.62 -5.68 -8.34
CA GLU A 444 14.50 -5.09 -9.35
C GLU A 444 14.07 -3.66 -9.76
N SER A 445 12.76 -3.41 -9.83
CA SER A 445 12.23 -2.06 -10.10
C SER A 445 12.49 -1.13 -8.92
N ALA A 446 12.22 -1.58 -7.69
CA ALA A 446 12.48 -0.80 -6.48
C ALA A 446 13.97 -0.47 -6.30
N GLU A 447 14.87 -1.42 -6.57
CA GLU A 447 16.31 -1.18 -6.55
C GLU A 447 16.77 -0.16 -7.60
N ARG A 448 16.17 -0.18 -8.81
CA ARG A 448 16.45 0.83 -9.84
C ARG A 448 15.98 2.22 -9.40
N ASP A 449 14.79 2.32 -8.79
CA ASP A 449 14.25 3.57 -8.27
C ASP A 449 15.17 4.15 -7.18
N VAL A 450 15.62 3.32 -6.23
CA VAL A 450 16.54 3.73 -5.17
C VAL A 450 17.88 4.20 -5.74
N ARG A 451 18.46 3.50 -6.71
CA ARG A 451 19.68 3.93 -7.37
C ARG A 451 19.54 5.26 -8.12
N ALA A 452 18.36 5.52 -8.69
CA ALA A 452 18.07 6.74 -9.44
C ALA A 452 17.77 7.95 -8.53
N HIS A 453 17.18 7.73 -7.34
CA HIS A 453 16.64 8.80 -6.50
C HIS A 453 17.17 8.78 -5.06
N GLY A 454 17.90 7.74 -4.68
CA GLY A 454 18.05 7.33 -3.29
C GLY A 454 19.42 7.40 -2.68
N VAL A 455 20.21 8.45 -2.95
CA VAL A 455 21.26 8.83 -1.98
C VAL A 455 20.69 9.99 -1.16
N PRO A 456 20.23 9.75 0.12
CA PRO A 456 19.94 10.89 0.99
C PRO A 456 21.26 11.67 1.15
N ALA A 457 21.17 12.99 0.96
CA ALA A 457 22.27 13.93 1.10
C ALA A 457 22.71 14.08 2.58
N SER A 458 23.09 12.98 3.23
CA SER A 458 23.65 13.00 4.59
C SER A 458 25.17 12.87 4.65
N ASP A 459 25.83 12.63 3.52
CA ASP A 459 27.29 12.45 3.48
C ASP A 459 28.04 13.53 2.67
N ALA A 460 27.40 14.68 2.40
CA ALA A 460 28.02 15.79 1.67
C ALA A 460 28.59 16.91 2.58
N GLU A 461 28.78 16.64 3.88
CA GLU A 461 29.64 17.48 4.74
C GLU A 461 30.99 16.78 4.96
N GLY A 462 31.76 16.71 3.89
CA GLY A 462 33.18 16.51 4.00
C GLY A 462 33.82 17.71 4.69
N PRO A 463 34.84 17.51 5.56
CA PRO A 463 35.52 18.61 6.24
C PRO A 463 36.19 19.48 5.22
N GLY A 464 35.66 20.71 5.06
CA GLY A 464 36.37 21.77 4.31
C GLY A 464 37.73 21.96 4.90
N GLY A 465 38.76 21.70 4.07
CA GLY A 465 40.14 21.94 4.42
C GLY A 465 40.36 23.37 4.86
N ALA A 466 41.03 23.48 5.96
CA ALA A 466 41.77 24.68 6.34
C ALA A 466 42.92 24.89 5.34
N ASP A 467 43.01 26.08 4.78
CA ASP A 467 44.22 26.83 4.52
C ASP A 467 43.90 28.32 4.57
#